data_15d118d4aa1b69f7bb556de8161069d3
#
_entry.id   15d118d4aa1b69f7bb556de8161069d3
#
_cell.length_a   1.000
_cell.length_b   1.000
_cell.length_c   1.000
_cell.angle_alpha   90.00
_cell.angle_beta   90.00
_cell.angle_gamma   90.00
#
_symmetry.space_group_name_H-M   'P 1'
#
loop_
_entity.id
_entity.type
_entity.pdbx_description
1 polymer ?
#
loop_
_entity_poly.entity_id
_entity_poly.type
_entity_poly.pdbx_seq_one_letter_code
_entity_poly.pdbx_strand_id
1 'polypeptide(L)'
;RKRLPKNSYAAKMFDFVKGKYDTNVSWEDARDSVYLRYQVNQEDGYNITSKKIFCNGCFVGGINFASSIVSLLYGEGDLKETIKIGTLSGWDSDNPTATWGGLLGFMYGKEGVEKAFGQKFSEKFNIHRTRVNFPNNGMDNFKNMSKTGIYIIDRVVQEEMNGGVDLEKNVWYIPSINLKIEPNFQSKIGLIN
;
A
#
# COMPACT_ATOMS: atom_id res chain seq x y z
N ARG A 1 -12.46 5.10 2.69
CA ARG A 1 -13.02 5.17 4.04
C ARG A 1 -14.23 4.24 4.25
N LYS A 2 -15.18 4.21 3.32
CA LYS A 2 -16.43 3.40 3.44
C LYS A 2 -16.18 1.89 3.61
N ARG A 3 -15.04 1.38 3.19
CA ARG A 3 -14.67 -0.04 3.30
C ARG A 3 -14.00 -0.41 4.62
N LEU A 4 -13.54 0.58 5.40
CA LEU A 4 -12.93 0.34 6.71
C LEU A 4 -14.03 0.18 7.78
N PRO A 5 -13.91 -0.79 8.71
CA PRO A 5 -14.83 -0.91 9.86
C PRO A 5 -14.84 0.39 10.67
N LYS A 6 -16.02 0.93 10.96
CA LYS A 6 -16.18 2.29 11.51
C LYS A 6 -15.37 2.54 12.78
N ASN A 7 -15.27 1.55 13.65
CA ASN A 7 -14.62 1.68 14.97
C ASN A 7 -13.17 1.19 14.99
N SER A 8 -12.62 0.77 13.83
CA SER A 8 -11.22 0.34 13.77
C SER A 8 -10.27 1.52 13.92
N TYR A 9 -9.08 1.27 14.49
CA TYR A 9 -8.02 2.30 14.54
C TYR A 9 -7.66 2.78 13.12
N ALA A 10 -7.68 1.92 12.13
CA ALA A 10 -7.40 2.28 10.74
C ALA A 10 -8.40 3.31 10.19
N ALA A 11 -9.70 3.14 10.51
CA ALA A 11 -10.72 4.12 10.15
C ALA A 11 -10.50 5.47 10.81
N LYS A 12 -10.17 5.46 12.11
CA LYS A 12 -9.90 6.66 12.89
C LYS A 12 -8.62 7.37 12.45
N MET A 13 -7.56 6.60 12.11
CA MET A 13 -6.33 7.13 11.52
C MET A 13 -6.59 7.82 10.19
N PHE A 14 -7.39 7.19 9.31
CA PHE A 14 -7.79 7.81 8.05
C PHE A 14 -8.53 9.13 8.29
N ASP A 15 -9.54 9.12 9.16
CA ASP A 15 -10.34 10.31 9.46
C ASP A 15 -9.48 11.42 10.09
N PHE A 16 -8.53 11.08 10.94
CA PHE A 16 -7.60 12.02 11.55
C PHE A 16 -6.69 12.69 10.52
N VAL A 17 -6.04 11.90 9.66
CA VAL A 17 -5.17 12.43 8.60
C VAL A 17 -5.98 13.27 7.60
N LYS A 18 -7.16 12.78 7.21
CA LYS A 18 -8.06 13.52 6.32
C LYS A 18 -8.48 14.85 6.91
N GLY A 19 -8.77 14.91 8.23
CA GLY A 19 -9.09 16.15 8.91
C GLY A 19 -7.92 17.17 8.88
N LYS A 20 -6.69 16.71 9.03
CA LYS A 20 -5.50 17.57 8.89
C LYS A 20 -5.35 18.12 7.47
N TYR A 21 -5.53 17.26 6.48
CA TYR A 21 -5.51 17.66 5.07
C TYR A 21 -6.61 18.69 4.76
N ASP A 22 -7.85 18.45 5.18
CA ASP A 22 -8.99 19.33 4.92
C ASP A 22 -8.87 20.71 5.58
N THR A 23 -8.06 20.82 6.63
CA THR A 23 -7.78 22.07 7.33
C THR A 23 -6.47 22.73 6.90
N ASN A 24 -5.89 22.31 5.78
CA ASN A 24 -4.66 22.85 5.18
C ASN A 24 -3.45 22.84 6.14
N VAL A 25 -3.39 21.88 7.06
CA VAL A 25 -2.17 21.62 7.84
C VAL A 25 -1.08 21.09 6.90
N SER A 26 0.18 21.48 7.10
CA SER A 26 1.28 20.96 6.27
C SER A 26 1.41 19.43 6.39
N TRP A 27 2.00 18.76 5.39
CA TRP A 27 2.19 17.32 5.48
C TRP A 27 3.18 16.93 6.59
N GLU A 28 4.17 17.78 6.87
CA GLU A 28 5.13 17.63 7.96
C GLU A 28 4.41 17.66 9.31
N ASP A 29 3.58 18.66 9.55
CA ASP A 29 2.80 18.79 10.80
C ASP A 29 1.75 17.69 10.93
N ALA A 30 1.16 17.26 9.82
CA ALA A 30 0.23 16.12 9.81
C ALA A 30 0.96 14.81 10.19
N ARG A 31 2.15 14.57 9.63
CA ARG A 31 3.03 13.45 9.98
C ARG A 31 3.39 13.48 11.47
N ASP A 32 3.83 14.62 11.97
CA ASP A 32 4.24 14.77 13.37
C ASP A 32 3.04 14.60 14.33
N SER A 33 1.86 15.08 13.93
CA SER A 33 0.60 14.85 14.65
C SER A 33 0.23 13.36 14.69
N VAL A 34 0.44 12.63 13.61
CA VAL A 34 0.25 11.17 13.54
C VAL A 34 1.20 10.45 14.50
N TYR A 35 2.47 10.84 14.50
CA TYR A 35 3.45 10.29 15.42
C TYR A 35 3.04 10.50 16.88
N LEU A 36 2.73 11.73 17.26
CA LEU A 36 2.32 12.06 18.61
C LEU A 36 1.08 11.27 19.03
N ARG A 37 0.05 11.26 18.20
CA ARG A 37 -1.23 10.63 18.52
C ARG A 37 -1.12 9.11 18.68
N TYR A 38 -0.42 8.44 17.75
CA TYR A 38 -0.45 6.97 17.66
C TYR A 38 0.80 6.31 18.25
N GLN A 39 1.99 6.81 17.99
CA GLN A 39 3.22 6.20 18.52
C GLN A 39 3.50 6.62 19.96
N VAL A 40 3.18 7.84 20.33
CA VAL A 40 3.42 8.35 21.70
C VAL A 40 2.22 8.06 22.60
N ASN A 41 1.05 8.61 22.25
CA ASN A 41 -0.14 8.59 23.09
C ASN A 41 -0.96 7.29 22.93
N GLN A 42 -0.80 6.55 21.84
CA GLN A 42 -1.53 5.31 21.54
C GLN A 42 -3.06 5.48 21.63
N GLU A 43 -3.56 6.54 21.02
CA GLU A 43 -4.97 6.87 21.01
C GLU A 43 -5.80 5.92 20.07
N ASP A 44 -7.11 6.06 20.13
CA ASP A 44 -8.09 5.38 19.25
C ASP A 44 -8.09 3.85 19.31
N GLY A 45 -7.57 3.28 20.39
CA GLY A 45 -7.44 1.82 20.53
C GLY A 45 -6.23 1.24 19.79
N TYR A 46 -5.34 2.09 19.26
CA TYR A 46 -4.08 1.66 18.73
C TYR A 46 -3.10 1.35 19.85
N ASN A 47 -2.52 0.16 19.82
CA ASN A 47 -1.54 -0.28 20.80
C ASN A 47 -0.29 -0.77 20.08
N ILE A 48 0.87 -0.19 20.46
CA ILE A 48 2.17 -0.63 19.97
C ILE A 48 2.63 -1.82 20.81
N THR A 49 2.59 -3.01 20.26
CA THR A 49 3.09 -4.22 20.93
C THR A 49 4.61 -4.31 20.94
N SER A 50 5.29 -3.53 20.09
CA SER A 50 6.74 -3.55 19.88
C SER A 50 7.49 -2.45 20.64
N LYS A 51 6.94 -1.97 21.77
CA LYS A 51 7.64 -1.03 22.66
C LYS A 51 9.00 -1.57 23.09
N LYS A 52 10.01 -0.69 23.08
CA LYS A 52 11.41 -1.01 23.43
C LYS A 52 12.19 -1.80 22.38
N ILE A 53 11.62 -2.09 21.22
CA ILE A 53 12.38 -2.59 20.09
C ILE A 53 13.06 -1.43 19.37
N PHE A 54 14.14 -1.72 18.63
CA PHE A 54 14.82 -0.74 17.80
C PHE A 54 13.83 0.13 17.01
N CYS A 55 14.12 1.43 16.90
CA CYS A 55 13.28 2.45 16.26
C CYS A 55 11.86 2.64 16.84
N ASN A 56 11.63 2.20 18.07
CA ASN A 56 10.34 2.35 18.75
C ASN A 56 9.14 1.90 17.89
N GLY A 57 9.30 0.78 17.22
CA GLY A 57 8.24 0.20 16.39
C GLY A 57 8.04 0.86 15.03
N CYS A 58 9.09 1.38 14.40
CA CYS A 58 9.01 1.99 13.06
C CYS A 58 8.36 1.09 12.00
N PHE A 59 8.45 -0.22 12.13
CA PHE A 59 7.86 -1.21 11.22
C PHE A 59 6.43 -1.62 11.59
N VAL A 60 5.81 -1.00 12.59
CA VAL A 60 4.45 -1.36 13.02
C VAL A 60 3.42 -0.92 11.99
N GLY A 61 2.52 -1.84 11.61
CA GLY A 61 1.57 -1.64 10.52
C GLY A 61 0.66 -0.42 10.68
N GLY A 62 0.29 -0.06 11.92
CA GLY A 62 -0.60 1.08 12.16
C GLY A 62 0.01 2.42 11.79
N ILE A 63 1.23 2.73 12.28
CA ILE A 63 1.89 3.99 11.93
C ILE A 63 2.22 4.08 10.44
N ASN A 64 2.62 2.95 9.85
CA ASN A 64 2.91 2.90 8.42
C ASN A 64 1.64 3.05 7.56
N PHE A 65 0.50 2.54 8.04
CA PHE A 65 -0.79 2.81 7.42
C PHE A 65 -1.14 4.31 7.47
N ALA A 66 -1.02 4.95 8.63
CA ALA A 66 -1.33 6.38 8.77
C ALA A 66 -0.39 7.25 7.92
N SER A 67 0.92 6.93 7.90
CA SER A 67 1.92 7.57 7.04
C SER A 67 1.59 7.39 5.55
N SER A 68 1.12 6.22 5.15
CA SER A 68 0.67 5.98 3.77
C SER A 68 -0.51 6.88 3.39
N ILE A 69 -1.45 7.13 4.32
CA ILE A 69 -2.56 8.05 4.06
C ILE A 69 -2.08 9.50 3.97
N VAL A 70 -1.09 9.93 4.78
CA VAL A 70 -0.44 11.24 4.61
C VAL A 70 0.14 11.37 3.22
N SER A 71 0.98 10.42 2.82
CA SER A 71 1.60 10.41 1.50
C SER A 71 0.59 10.48 0.35
N LEU A 72 -0.50 9.70 0.43
CA LEU A 72 -1.53 9.65 -0.61
C LEU A 72 -2.30 10.98 -0.72
N LEU A 73 -2.77 11.52 0.40
CA LEU A 73 -3.63 12.72 0.38
C LEU A 73 -2.83 13.95 -0.02
N TYR A 74 -1.66 14.16 0.56
CA TYR A 74 -0.83 15.32 0.28
C TYR A 74 -0.05 15.25 -1.05
N GLY A 75 0.11 14.04 -1.59
CA GLY A 75 0.64 13.85 -2.92
C GLY A 75 -0.34 14.16 -4.05
N GLU A 76 -1.64 14.23 -3.76
CA GLU A 76 -2.73 14.67 -4.66
C GLU A 76 -2.73 13.98 -6.04
N GLY A 77 -2.21 12.75 -6.09
CA GLY A 77 -2.10 11.97 -7.33
C GLY A 77 -0.83 12.28 -8.15
N ASP A 78 0.00 13.24 -7.75
CA ASP A 78 1.32 13.42 -8.34
C ASP A 78 2.25 12.29 -7.86
N LEU A 79 2.84 11.57 -8.81
CA LEU A 79 3.68 10.41 -8.53
C LEU A 79 4.94 10.77 -7.74
N LYS A 80 5.62 11.84 -8.14
CA LYS A 80 6.89 12.25 -7.50
C LYS A 80 6.64 12.80 -6.09
N GLU A 81 5.63 13.63 -5.95
CA GLU A 81 5.29 14.23 -4.66
C GLU A 81 4.80 13.17 -3.68
N THR A 82 3.95 12.23 -4.12
CA THR A 82 3.50 11.12 -3.29
C THR A 82 4.67 10.25 -2.79
N ILE A 83 5.60 9.89 -3.68
CA ILE A 83 6.80 9.12 -3.32
C ILE A 83 7.72 9.92 -2.40
N LYS A 84 7.92 11.21 -2.68
CA LYS A 84 8.74 12.10 -1.86
C LYS A 84 8.20 12.18 -0.43
N ILE A 85 6.91 12.47 -0.26
CA ILE A 85 6.28 12.55 1.06
C ILE A 85 6.35 11.20 1.78
N GLY A 86 6.05 10.10 1.10
CA GLY A 86 6.17 8.76 1.66
C GLY A 86 7.57 8.45 2.15
N THR A 87 8.59 8.77 1.35
CA THR A 87 10.00 8.58 1.72
C THR A 87 10.43 9.43 2.91
N LEU A 88 10.02 10.71 2.93
CA LEU A 88 10.41 11.67 3.97
C LEU A 88 9.57 11.53 5.25
N SER A 89 8.49 10.79 5.23
CA SER A 89 7.67 10.54 6.41
C SER A 89 8.39 9.72 7.48
N GLY A 90 9.36 8.89 7.11
CA GLY A 90 10.10 8.05 8.05
C GLY A 90 9.43 6.69 8.29
N TRP A 91 9.75 6.07 9.41
CA TRP A 91 9.37 4.69 9.80
C TRP A 91 9.79 3.67 8.74
N ASP A 92 8.88 2.82 8.28
CA ASP A 92 9.10 1.82 7.23
C ASP A 92 8.70 2.42 5.87
N SER A 93 9.38 3.50 5.49
CA SER A 93 9.01 4.40 4.39
C SER A 93 9.01 3.76 3.00
N ASP A 94 9.65 2.62 2.83
CA ASP A 94 9.59 1.81 1.60
C ASP A 94 8.19 1.21 1.39
N ASN A 95 7.42 0.94 2.44
CA ASN A 95 6.04 0.45 2.35
C ASN A 95 5.09 1.42 1.63
N PRO A 96 4.89 2.68 2.11
CA PRO A 96 4.05 3.64 1.40
C PRO A 96 4.56 3.95 0.00
N THR A 97 5.86 4.08 -0.18
CA THR A 97 6.44 4.39 -1.49
C THR A 97 6.26 3.26 -2.50
N ALA A 98 6.44 2.00 -2.09
CA ALA A 98 6.17 0.85 -2.95
C ALA A 98 4.67 0.72 -3.28
N THR A 99 3.81 0.92 -2.30
CA THR A 99 2.35 0.79 -2.48
C THR A 99 1.80 1.84 -3.44
N TRP A 100 2.09 3.11 -3.19
CA TRP A 100 1.59 4.19 -4.04
C TRP A 100 2.36 4.30 -5.35
N GLY A 101 3.67 4.02 -5.32
CA GLY A 101 4.48 3.92 -6.53
C GLY A 101 3.95 2.87 -7.49
N GLY A 102 3.56 1.71 -6.98
CA GLY A 102 2.92 0.67 -7.78
C GLY A 102 1.55 1.09 -8.33
N LEU A 103 0.67 1.65 -7.48
CA LEU A 103 -0.67 2.07 -7.89
C LEU A 103 -0.63 3.24 -8.89
N LEU A 104 0.09 4.31 -8.55
CA LEU A 104 0.21 5.47 -9.45
C LEU A 104 1.01 5.11 -10.70
N GLY A 105 2.06 4.29 -10.57
CA GLY A 105 2.80 3.78 -11.72
C GLY A 105 1.93 2.98 -12.69
N PHE A 106 0.98 2.19 -12.17
CA PHE A 106 -0.02 1.52 -13.00
C PHE A 106 -0.93 2.53 -13.74
N MET A 107 -1.35 3.60 -13.07
CA MET A 107 -2.18 4.66 -13.68
C MET A 107 -1.43 5.49 -14.72
N TYR A 108 -0.17 5.81 -14.44
CA TYR A 108 0.68 6.60 -15.34
C TYR A 108 1.23 5.81 -16.52
N GLY A 109 1.36 4.50 -16.37
CA GLY A 109 2.07 3.65 -17.32
C GLY A 109 3.57 3.94 -17.38
N LYS A 110 4.34 3.09 -18.06
CA LYS A 110 5.80 3.24 -18.16
C LYS A 110 6.23 4.62 -18.65
N GLU A 111 5.63 5.08 -19.75
CA GLU A 111 6.00 6.38 -20.35
C GLU A 111 5.69 7.55 -19.43
N GLY A 112 4.56 7.52 -18.72
CA GLY A 112 4.20 8.53 -17.75
C GLY A 112 5.14 8.56 -16.55
N VAL A 113 5.56 7.40 -16.04
CA VAL A 113 6.56 7.30 -14.98
C VAL A 113 7.90 7.85 -15.43
N GLU A 114 8.40 7.44 -16.59
CA GLU A 114 9.66 7.94 -17.16
C GLU A 114 9.63 9.45 -17.39
N LYS A 115 8.52 9.98 -17.88
CA LYS A 115 8.30 11.43 -18.04
C LYS A 115 8.32 12.16 -16.69
N ALA A 116 7.62 11.64 -15.68
CA ALA A 116 7.55 12.24 -14.35
C ALA A 116 8.95 12.37 -13.71
N PHE A 117 9.81 11.35 -13.89
CA PHE A 117 11.16 11.37 -13.34
C PHE A 117 12.23 11.95 -14.29
N GLY A 118 11.88 12.22 -15.54
CA GLY A 118 12.82 12.74 -16.54
C GLY A 118 13.92 11.76 -16.94
N GLN A 119 13.70 10.45 -16.78
CA GLN A 119 14.70 9.43 -17.08
C GLN A 119 14.06 8.11 -17.51
N LYS A 120 14.84 7.32 -18.25
CA LYS A 120 14.48 5.96 -18.61
C LYS A 120 14.82 5.01 -17.45
N PHE A 121 13.94 4.03 -17.21
CA PHE A 121 14.15 2.99 -16.20
C PHE A 121 14.53 1.66 -16.86
N SER A 122 15.31 0.86 -16.13
CA SER A 122 15.60 -0.51 -16.54
C SER A 122 14.32 -1.33 -16.60
N GLU A 123 14.20 -2.15 -17.64
CA GLU A 123 13.15 -3.18 -17.71
C GLU A 123 13.53 -4.46 -16.96
N LYS A 124 14.79 -4.59 -16.58
CA LYS A 124 15.31 -5.76 -15.88
C LYS A 124 15.47 -5.48 -14.40
N PHE A 125 15.24 -6.49 -13.60
CA PHE A 125 15.49 -6.48 -12.17
C PHE A 125 16.20 -7.77 -11.73
N ASN A 126 16.82 -7.72 -10.56
CA ASN A 126 17.39 -8.87 -9.90
C ASN A 126 16.63 -9.13 -8.60
N ILE A 127 16.20 -10.37 -8.39
CA ILE A 127 15.61 -10.78 -7.12
C ILE A 127 16.70 -10.71 -6.05
N HIS A 128 16.37 -10.08 -4.93
CA HIS A 128 17.34 -9.79 -3.89
C HIS A 128 18.13 -11.04 -3.46
N ARG A 129 19.42 -10.88 -3.24
CA ARG A 129 20.40 -11.94 -2.90
C ARG A 129 20.03 -12.82 -1.69
N THR A 130 19.14 -12.36 -0.82
CA THR A 130 18.64 -13.16 0.31
C THR A 130 17.62 -14.20 -0.11
N ARG A 131 17.16 -14.14 -1.36
CA ARG A 131 16.30 -15.13 -1.98
C ARG A 131 17.15 -16.06 -2.82
N VAL A 132 16.86 -17.35 -2.75
CA VAL A 132 17.65 -18.38 -3.43
C VAL A 132 16.76 -19.27 -4.30
N ASN A 133 17.39 -20.05 -5.18
CA ASN A 133 16.72 -21.03 -6.04
C ASN A 133 15.80 -20.43 -7.12
N PHE A 134 16.06 -19.20 -7.53
CA PHE A 134 15.39 -18.60 -8.69
C PHE A 134 16.10 -18.94 -10.00
N PRO A 135 15.36 -19.17 -11.10
CA PRO A 135 15.92 -19.31 -12.43
C PRO A 135 16.79 -18.09 -12.79
N ASN A 136 17.77 -18.29 -13.69
CA ASN A 136 18.64 -17.23 -14.21
C ASN A 136 19.34 -16.40 -13.12
N ASN A 137 19.71 -17.02 -12.01
CA ASN A 137 20.31 -16.33 -10.85
C ASN A 137 19.48 -15.15 -10.34
N GLY A 138 18.17 -15.23 -10.44
CA GLY A 138 17.26 -14.19 -10.00
C GLY A 138 17.09 -13.02 -10.98
N MET A 139 17.69 -13.07 -12.16
CA MET A 139 17.51 -12.05 -13.20
C MET A 139 16.21 -12.28 -13.97
N ASP A 140 15.35 -11.26 -14.02
CA ASP A 140 14.14 -11.26 -14.80
C ASP A 140 13.82 -9.85 -15.32
N ASN A 141 12.67 -9.68 -15.94
CA ASN A 141 12.21 -8.40 -16.48
C ASN A 141 10.71 -8.19 -16.22
N PHE A 142 10.29 -6.94 -16.18
CA PHE A 142 8.90 -6.57 -15.91
C PHE A 142 7.91 -7.11 -16.93
N LYS A 143 8.33 -7.30 -18.19
CA LYS A 143 7.46 -7.86 -19.22
C LYS A 143 7.11 -9.32 -18.94
N ASN A 144 8.09 -10.14 -18.55
CA ASN A 144 7.85 -11.52 -18.15
C ASN A 144 7.02 -11.59 -16.88
N MET A 145 7.35 -10.78 -15.87
CA MET A 145 6.59 -10.69 -14.63
C MET A 145 5.11 -10.34 -14.89
N SER A 146 4.84 -9.37 -15.77
CA SER A 146 3.48 -8.98 -16.14
C SER A 146 2.72 -10.11 -16.83
N LYS A 147 3.36 -10.84 -17.76
CA LYS A 147 2.75 -12.00 -18.40
C LYS A 147 2.38 -13.08 -17.39
N THR A 148 3.29 -13.39 -16.48
CA THR A 148 3.03 -14.35 -15.39
C THR A 148 1.89 -13.85 -14.50
N GLY A 149 1.87 -12.55 -14.17
CA GLY A 149 0.80 -11.94 -13.40
C GLY A 149 -0.57 -12.07 -14.07
N ILE A 150 -0.67 -11.77 -15.38
CA ILE A 150 -1.91 -11.94 -16.14
C ILE A 150 -2.35 -13.39 -16.13
N TYR A 151 -1.46 -14.33 -16.40
CA TYR A 151 -1.78 -15.76 -16.35
C TYR A 151 -2.33 -16.21 -14.98
N ILE A 152 -1.75 -15.71 -13.90
CA ILE A 152 -2.23 -16.00 -12.55
C ILE A 152 -3.62 -15.38 -12.32
N ILE A 153 -3.83 -14.14 -12.76
CA ILE A 153 -5.14 -13.47 -12.64
C ILE A 153 -6.20 -14.23 -13.42
N ASP A 154 -5.91 -14.66 -14.66
CA ASP A 154 -6.84 -15.45 -15.48
C ASP A 154 -7.30 -16.71 -14.72
N ARG A 155 -6.37 -17.41 -14.09
CA ARG A 155 -6.67 -18.59 -13.28
C ARG A 155 -7.52 -18.26 -12.06
N VAL A 156 -7.13 -17.23 -11.30
CA VAL A 156 -7.88 -16.81 -10.10
C VAL A 156 -9.30 -16.40 -10.46
N VAL A 157 -9.47 -15.64 -11.53
CA VAL A 157 -10.81 -15.22 -11.99
C VAL A 157 -11.68 -16.43 -12.33
N GLN A 158 -11.14 -17.43 -13.02
CA GLN A 158 -11.91 -18.61 -13.44
C GLN A 158 -12.08 -19.63 -12.29
N GLU A 159 -11.01 -19.93 -11.59
CA GLU A 159 -10.98 -21.05 -10.62
C GLU A 159 -11.55 -20.65 -9.24
N GLU A 160 -11.32 -19.41 -8.80
CA GLU A 160 -11.63 -18.97 -7.43
C GLU A 160 -12.78 -17.96 -7.35
N MET A 161 -13.00 -17.18 -8.42
CA MET A 161 -13.99 -16.10 -8.39
C MET A 161 -15.27 -16.44 -9.16
N ASN A 162 -15.38 -17.62 -9.76
CA ASN A 162 -16.46 -17.98 -10.68
C ASN A 162 -16.68 -16.92 -11.77
N GLY A 163 -15.61 -16.30 -12.21
CA GLY A 163 -15.60 -15.29 -13.26
C GLY A 163 -15.31 -15.86 -14.64
N GLY A 164 -15.18 -14.97 -15.59
CA GLY A 164 -14.85 -15.32 -16.98
C GLY A 164 -13.67 -14.52 -17.50
N VAL A 165 -12.96 -15.08 -18.49
CA VAL A 165 -11.87 -14.41 -19.21
C VAL A 165 -12.21 -14.41 -20.69
N ASP A 166 -12.24 -13.23 -21.29
CA ASP A 166 -12.40 -13.05 -22.74
C ASP A 166 -11.06 -12.59 -23.31
N LEU A 167 -10.34 -13.54 -23.90
CA LEU A 167 -9.00 -13.28 -24.45
C LEU A 167 -9.03 -12.43 -25.73
N GLU A 168 -10.15 -12.44 -26.47
CA GLU A 168 -10.28 -11.64 -27.69
C GLU A 168 -10.47 -10.15 -27.35
N LYS A 169 -11.27 -9.88 -26.30
CA LYS A 169 -11.54 -8.52 -25.82
C LYS A 169 -10.55 -8.03 -24.78
N ASN A 170 -9.65 -8.90 -24.26
CA ASN A 170 -8.78 -8.62 -23.13
C ASN A 170 -9.55 -8.13 -21.90
N VAL A 171 -10.62 -8.83 -21.50
CA VAL A 171 -11.51 -8.43 -20.41
C VAL A 171 -11.68 -9.57 -19.41
N TRP A 172 -11.72 -9.23 -18.14
CA TRP A 172 -12.14 -10.10 -17.05
C TRP A 172 -13.57 -9.77 -16.62
N TYR A 173 -14.41 -10.78 -16.56
CA TYR A 173 -15.75 -10.69 -15.97
C TYR A 173 -15.68 -11.14 -14.51
N ILE A 174 -15.61 -10.18 -13.59
CA ILE A 174 -15.49 -10.47 -12.16
C ILE A 174 -16.86 -10.27 -11.51
N PRO A 175 -17.45 -11.33 -10.91
CA PRO A 175 -18.73 -11.20 -10.22
C PRO A 175 -18.64 -10.17 -9.11
N SER A 176 -19.60 -9.24 -9.03
CA SER A 176 -19.67 -8.30 -7.93
C SER A 176 -20.14 -9.02 -6.66
N ILE A 177 -19.25 -9.20 -5.72
CA ILE A 177 -19.59 -9.72 -4.40
C ILE A 177 -20.02 -8.54 -3.54
N ASN A 178 -21.26 -8.53 -3.07
CA ASN A 178 -21.68 -7.69 -1.95
C ASN A 178 -21.00 -8.25 -0.69
N LEU A 179 -19.79 -7.81 -0.41
CA LEU A 179 -19.09 -8.13 0.83
C LEU A 179 -19.92 -7.54 1.99
N LYS A 180 -20.77 -8.36 2.59
CA LYS A 180 -21.22 -8.14 3.97
C LYS A 180 -19.97 -8.33 4.83
N ILE A 181 -19.36 -7.23 5.27
CA ILE A 181 -18.29 -7.27 6.26
C ILE A 181 -18.93 -7.77 7.54
N GLU A 182 -18.67 -9.03 7.87
CA GLU A 182 -19.11 -9.62 9.15
C GLU A 182 -18.53 -8.76 10.30
N PRO A 183 -19.39 -8.36 11.28
CA PRO A 183 -18.93 -7.50 12.38
C PRO A 183 -17.81 -8.12 13.23
N ASN A 184 -17.57 -9.42 13.13
CA ASN A 184 -16.67 -10.19 13.97
C ASN A 184 -15.30 -10.50 13.35
N PHE A 185 -14.90 -9.83 12.27
CA PHE A 185 -13.60 -10.06 11.65
C PHE A 185 -12.42 -9.72 12.58
N GLN A 186 -12.61 -8.81 13.54
CA GLN A 186 -11.58 -8.45 14.53
C GLN A 186 -11.29 -9.54 15.56
N SER A 187 -12.25 -10.43 15.85
CA SER A 187 -12.04 -11.48 16.86
C SER A 187 -11.26 -12.69 16.37
N LYS A 188 -11.12 -12.86 15.05
CA LYS A 188 -10.41 -14.00 14.44
C LYS A 188 -8.92 -13.76 14.19
N ILE A 189 -8.46 -12.51 14.20
CA ILE A 189 -7.04 -12.16 14.01
C ILE A 189 -6.27 -12.16 15.34
N GLY A 190 -6.94 -12.21 16.47
CA GLY A 190 -6.35 -12.20 17.82
C GLY A 190 -5.78 -13.53 18.33
N LEU A 191 -5.69 -14.57 17.52
CA LEU A 191 -5.27 -15.91 17.93
C LEU A 191 -4.08 -16.43 17.11
N ILE A 192 -3.08 -15.62 16.88
CA ILE A 192 -1.72 -16.08 16.56
C ILE A 192 -0.80 -15.48 17.61
N ASN A 193 -0.64 -16.24 18.69
CA ASN A 193 0.42 -16.05 19.67
C ASN A 193 1.77 -16.46 19.08
#